data_dc6f7372cf657426b1fe1418045b516c
#
_entry.id   dc6f7372cf657426b1fe1418045b516c
#
_cell.length_a   1.000
_cell.length_b   1.000
_cell.length_c   1.000
_cell.angle_alpha   90.00
_cell.angle_beta   90.00
_cell.angle_gamma   90.00
#
_symmetry.space_group_name_H-M   'P 1'
#
loop_
_entity.id
_entity.type
_entity.pdbx_description
1 polymer ?
#
loop_
_entity_poly.entity_id
_entity_poly.type
_entity_poly.pdbx_seq_one_letter_code
_entity_poly.pdbx_strand_id
1 'polypeptide(L)'
;MTQNESATTETQQTQEQPASSPAQDRTLRQVIGGLVAALERDLSPGAVAALRRLSPGDAGGTAFWRVVAGYLDGQLPPGGEPRDLAEQRWAAVLCGMATTAGLNRFGRSAGEALATAGVSEQRFDRLLRATGARLHDELRTVARFVASKGEELDWTDLARLVLTEGTDAAELARRALARTYYRTLHRLETT
;
A
#
# COMPACT_ATOMS: atom_id res chain seq x y z
N MET A 1 23.70 29.00 55.49
CA MET A 1 22.72 29.29 54.43
C MET A 1 23.32 28.74 53.16
N THR A 2 22.95 27.53 52.81
CA THR A 2 23.47 26.78 51.64
C THR A 2 22.25 26.43 50.81
N GLN A 3 22.13 27.02 49.63
CA GLN A 3 21.10 26.72 48.66
C GLN A 3 21.54 25.52 47.83
N ASN A 4 20.69 24.53 47.79
CA ASN A 4 20.87 23.30 47.02
C ASN A 4 20.09 23.45 45.70
N GLU A 5 20.78 23.64 44.58
CA GLU A 5 20.21 23.62 43.23
C GLU A 5 20.19 22.18 42.72
N SER A 6 19.01 21.61 42.73
CA SER A 6 18.74 20.32 42.13
C SER A 6 18.51 20.51 40.62
N ALA A 7 19.49 20.17 39.82
CA ALA A 7 19.36 20.08 38.36
C ALA A 7 18.53 18.84 37.98
N THR A 8 17.31 19.08 37.49
CA THR A 8 16.44 18.06 36.92
C THR A 8 16.90 17.78 35.51
N THR A 9 17.58 16.65 35.29
CA THR A 9 17.92 16.15 33.96
C THR A 9 16.68 15.50 33.36
N GLU A 10 16.02 16.19 32.45
CA GLU A 10 14.98 15.61 31.58
C GLU A 10 15.65 14.66 30.58
N THR A 11 15.52 13.39 30.84
CA THR A 11 15.85 12.34 29.88
C THR A 11 14.77 12.29 28.82
N GLN A 12 15.00 12.94 27.67
CA GLN A 12 14.18 12.74 26.47
C GLN A 12 14.39 11.28 26.00
N GLN A 13 13.40 10.44 26.31
CA GLN A 13 13.26 9.13 25.67
C GLN A 13 12.84 9.35 24.23
N THR A 14 13.80 9.31 23.34
CA THR A 14 13.54 9.11 21.88
C THR A 14 12.88 7.75 21.73
N GLN A 15 11.57 7.71 21.55
CA GLN A 15 10.86 6.50 21.14
C GLN A 15 11.33 6.13 19.73
N GLU A 16 12.29 5.23 19.67
CA GLU A 16 12.63 4.52 18.45
C GLU A 16 11.44 3.66 18.04
N GLN A 17 10.67 4.14 17.07
CA GLN A 17 9.55 3.41 16.48
C GLN A 17 10.13 2.26 15.65
N PRO A 18 9.82 0.99 15.95
CA PRO A 18 10.50 -0.13 15.31
C PRO A 18 10.15 -0.20 13.83
N ALA A 19 11.16 -0.36 12.99
CA ALA A 19 11.02 -0.76 11.61
C ALA A 19 10.10 -2.00 11.51
N SER A 20 9.22 -2.04 10.50
CA SER A 20 8.23 -3.09 10.33
C SER A 20 8.81 -4.48 10.55
N SER A 21 8.29 -5.19 11.54
CA SER A 21 8.76 -6.51 11.91
C SER A 21 8.44 -7.55 10.81
N PRO A 22 9.30 -8.57 10.58
CA PRO A 22 9.00 -9.67 9.63
C PRO A 22 7.68 -10.39 9.90
N ALA A 23 7.17 -10.33 11.14
CA ALA A 23 5.87 -10.87 11.51
C ALA A 23 4.71 -10.03 10.93
N GLN A 24 4.84 -8.70 10.89
CA GLN A 24 3.85 -7.80 10.29
C GLN A 24 3.78 -7.98 8.76
N ASP A 25 4.91 -8.24 8.11
CA ASP A 25 4.97 -8.54 6.69
C ASP A 25 4.24 -9.84 6.32
N ARG A 26 4.38 -10.88 7.13
CA ARG A 26 3.64 -12.14 6.93
C ARG A 26 2.14 -11.93 7.08
N THR A 27 1.73 -11.14 8.06
CA THR A 27 0.32 -10.82 8.28
C THR A 27 -0.27 -10.03 7.11
N LEU A 28 0.40 -8.99 6.63
CA LEU A 28 -0.05 -8.22 5.47
C LEU A 28 -0.18 -9.10 4.22
N ARG A 29 0.81 -9.95 3.95
CA ARG A 29 0.77 -10.87 2.82
C ARG A 29 -0.39 -11.86 2.90
N GLN A 30 -0.74 -12.33 4.10
CA GLN A 30 -1.90 -13.19 4.31
C GLN A 30 -3.22 -12.45 4.02
N VAL A 31 -3.34 -11.21 4.49
CA VAL A 31 -4.51 -10.36 4.20
C VAL A 31 -4.64 -10.11 2.70
N ILE A 32 -3.56 -9.72 2.03
CA ILE A 32 -3.55 -9.54 0.56
C ILE A 32 -3.94 -10.83 -0.14
N GLY A 33 -3.46 -11.99 0.32
CA GLY A 33 -3.86 -13.30 -0.23
C GLY A 33 -5.35 -13.59 -0.09
N GLY A 34 -5.93 -13.28 1.06
CA GLY A 34 -7.38 -13.38 1.27
C GLY A 34 -8.17 -12.45 0.35
N LEU A 35 -7.70 -11.21 0.19
CA LEU A 35 -8.34 -10.23 -0.71
C LEU A 35 -8.24 -10.64 -2.19
N VAL A 36 -7.10 -11.20 -2.62
CA VAL A 36 -6.95 -11.76 -3.98
C VAL A 36 -7.97 -12.87 -4.21
N ALA A 37 -8.06 -13.81 -3.27
CA ALA A 37 -9.03 -14.91 -3.35
C ALA A 37 -10.47 -14.39 -3.41
N ALA A 38 -10.80 -13.39 -2.59
CA ALA A 38 -12.11 -12.76 -2.59
C ALA A 38 -12.45 -12.10 -3.94
N LEU A 39 -11.52 -11.32 -4.50
CA LEU A 39 -11.70 -10.63 -5.78
C LEU A 39 -11.88 -11.60 -6.96
N GLU A 40 -11.24 -12.75 -6.91
CA GLU A 40 -11.25 -13.72 -8.01
C GLU A 40 -12.39 -14.72 -7.92
N ARG A 41 -12.87 -15.06 -6.70
CA ARG A 41 -13.77 -16.20 -6.49
C ARG A 41 -15.06 -15.86 -5.73
N ASP A 42 -14.98 -14.97 -4.73
CA ASP A 42 -16.06 -14.78 -3.77
C ASP A 42 -16.95 -13.57 -4.08
N LEU A 43 -16.37 -12.55 -4.73
CA LEU A 43 -17.09 -11.34 -5.08
C LEU A 43 -17.73 -11.45 -6.47
N SER A 44 -18.97 -10.97 -6.58
CA SER A 44 -19.62 -10.88 -7.89
C SER A 44 -18.88 -9.89 -8.82
N PRO A 45 -18.97 -10.06 -10.16
CA PRO A 45 -18.38 -9.11 -11.11
C PRO A 45 -18.83 -7.67 -10.88
N GLY A 46 -20.09 -7.46 -10.46
CA GLY A 46 -20.63 -6.16 -10.10
C GLY A 46 -19.96 -5.55 -8.87
N ALA A 47 -19.65 -6.36 -7.84
CA ALA A 47 -18.92 -5.91 -6.66
C ALA A 47 -17.47 -5.53 -7.00
N VAL A 48 -16.77 -6.34 -7.80
CA VAL A 48 -15.42 -6.02 -8.29
C VAL A 48 -15.43 -4.72 -9.12
N ALA A 49 -16.41 -4.55 -9.98
CA ALA A 49 -16.57 -3.32 -10.77
C ALA A 49 -16.88 -2.10 -9.88
N ALA A 50 -17.60 -2.27 -8.77
CA ALA A 50 -17.83 -1.19 -7.80
C ALA A 50 -16.53 -0.81 -7.07
N LEU A 51 -15.72 -1.80 -6.65
CA LEU A 51 -14.41 -1.55 -6.03
C LEU A 51 -13.44 -0.80 -6.97
N ARG A 52 -13.44 -1.11 -8.27
CA ARG A 52 -12.64 -0.36 -9.28
C ARG A 52 -13.00 1.12 -9.38
N ARG A 53 -14.20 1.50 -8.98
CA ARG A 53 -14.69 2.89 -9.04
C ARG A 53 -14.55 3.65 -7.74
N LEU A 54 -14.07 3.04 -6.68
CA LEU A 54 -13.81 3.76 -5.42
C LEU A 54 -12.94 4.99 -5.69
N SER A 55 -13.34 6.12 -5.13
CA SER A 55 -12.57 7.37 -5.21
C SER A 55 -11.76 7.58 -3.93
N PRO A 56 -10.63 8.32 -3.99
CA PRO A 56 -9.92 8.72 -2.79
C PRO A 56 -10.88 9.44 -1.83
N GLY A 57 -10.88 9.02 -0.56
CA GLY A 57 -11.82 9.56 0.44
C GLY A 57 -13.23 8.99 0.41
N ASP A 58 -13.58 8.16 -0.59
CA ASP A 58 -14.87 7.49 -0.66
C ASP A 58 -14.73 6.03 -0.18
N ALA A 59 -14.78 5.86 1.12
CA ALA A 59 -14.87 4.55 1.77
C ALA A 59 -16.34 4.05 1.82
N GLY A 60 -17.17 4.38 0.81
CA GLY A 60 -18.61 4.37 0.96
C GLY A 60 -19.43 3.50 0.03
N GLY A 61 -19.03 2.38 -0.44
CA GLY A 61 -19.90 1.49 -1.22
C GLY A 61 -20.21 0.17 -0.52
N THR A 62 -21.38 -0.44 -0.81
CA THR A 62 -21.76 -1.75 -0.26
C THR A 62 -20.66 -2.82 -0.49
N ALA A 63 -20.01 -2.80 -1.65
CA ALA A 63 -18.93 -3.72 -1.97
C ALA A 63 -17.72 -3.53 -1.05
N PHE A 64 -17.34 -2.27 -0.75
CA PHE A 64 -16.26 -1.95 0.17
C PHE A 64 -16.57 -2.49 1.58
N TRP A 65 -17.74 -2.17 2.12
CA TRP A 65 -18.11 -2.58 3.48
C TRP A 65 -18.23 -4.11 3.64
N ARG A 66 -18.63 -4.83 2.61
CA ARG A 66 -18.60 -6.30 2.62
C ARG A 66 -17.17 -6.84 2.73
N VAL A 67 -16.22 -6.24 2.01
CA VAL A 67 -14.81 -6.63 2.10
C VAL A 67 -14.24 -6.26 3.46
N VAL A 68 -14.55 -5.09 4.00
CA VAL A 68 -14.13 -4.68 5.35
C VAL A 68 -14.62 -5.69 6.38
N ALA A 69 -15.90 -6.01 6.41
CA ALA A 69 -16.48 -6.93 7.38
C ALA A 69 -15.96 -8.37 7.25
N GLY A 70 -15.68 -8.83 6.03
CA GLY A 70 -15.24 -10.21 5.78
C GLY A 70 -13.73 -10.43 5.89
N TYR A 71 -12.91 -9.41 5.67
CA TYR A 71 -11.47 -9.61 5.48
C TYR A 71 -10.59 -8.61 6.22
N LEU A 72 -11.09 -7.43 6.63
CA LEU A 72 -10.29 -6.33 7.16
C LEU A 72 -10.65 -5.92 8.59
N ASP A 73 -11.70 -6.46 9.19
CA ASP A 73 -12.19 -6.00 10.50
C ASP A 73 -11.09 -6.07 11.58
N GLY A 74 -10.32 -7.15 11.62
CA GLY A 74 -9.18 -7.32 12.53
C GLY A 74 -7.91 -6.53 12.14
N GLN A 75 -7.93 -5.80 11.02
CA GLN A 75 -6.81 -4.99 10.53
C GLN A 75 -7.04 -3.48 10.74
N LEU A 76 -8.23 -3.10 11.15
CA LEU A 76 -8.61 -1.71 11.32
C LEU A 76 -8.51 -1.29 12.81
N PRO A 77 -8.09 -0.06 13.09
CA PRO A 77 -8.18 0.51 14.44
C PRO A 77 -9.62 0.50 14.97
N PRO A 78 -9.81 0.54 16.30
CA PRO A 78 -11.14 0.38 16.90
C PRO A 78 -12.14 1.50 16.59
N GLY A 79 -11.69 2.68 16.15
CA GLY A 79 -12.59 3.80 15.79
C GLY A 79 -11.88 5.13 15.66
N GLY A 80 -12.64 6.19 15.33
CA GLY A 80 -12.18 7.57 15.20
C GLY A 80 -11.31 7.83 13.97
N GLU A 81 -10.66 9.01 13.93
CA GLU A 81 -9.82 9.45 12.81
C GLU A 81 -8.78 8.41 12.34
N PRO A 82 -8.10 7.65 13.22
CA PRO A 82 -7.20 6.59 12.77
C PRO A 82 -7.89 5.50 11.96
N ARG A 83 -9.15 5.15 12.31
CA ARG A 83 -9.94 4.18 11.56
C ARG A 83 -10.35 4.73 10.21
N ASP A 84 -10.84 5.97 10.15
CA ASP A 84 -11.26 6.62 8.91
C ASP A 84 -10.10 6.69 7.91
N LEU A 85 -8.91 7.04 8.38
CA LEU A 85 -7.69 7.05 7.58
C LEU A 85 -7.30 5.65 7.07
N ALA A 86 -7.40 4.64 7.94
CA ALA A 86 -7.11 3.26 7.57
C ALA A 86 -8.11 2.74 6.51
N GLU A 87 -9.39 3.07 6.65
CA GLU A 87 -10.43 2.74 5.67
C GLU A 87 -10.18 3.39 4.30
N GLN A 88 -9.80 4.67 4.28
CA GLN A 88 -9.41 5.37 3.04
C GLN A 88 -8.21 4.71 2.36
N ARG A 89 -7.19 4.33 3.12
CA ARG A 89 -6.00 3.63 2.62
C ARG A 89 -6.37 2.26 2.04
N TRP A 90 -7.18 1.49 2.75
CA TRP A 90 -7.66 0.20 2.25
C TRP A 90 -8.56 0.33 1.02
N ALA A 91 -9.38 1.40 0.95
CA ALA A 91 -10.17 1.69 -0.25
C ALA A 91 -9.28 1.91 -1.48
N ALA A 92 -8.17 2.64 -1.33
CA ALA A 92 -7.19 2.85 -2.40
C ALA A 92 -6.52 1.53 -2.83
N VAL A 93 -6.10 0.69 -1.86
CA VAL A 93 -5.51 -0.63 -2.13
C VAL A 93 -6.51 -1.52 -2.86
N LEU A 94 -7.76 -1.62 -2.37
CA LEU A 94 -8.81 -2.42 -2.99
C LEU A 94 -9.18 -1.96 -4.40
N CYS A 95 -9.22 -0.64 -4.63
CA CYS A 95 -9.42 -0.08 -5.98
C CYS A 95 -8.35 -0.54 -6.95
N GLY A 96 -7.10 -0.48 -6.54
CA GLY A 96 -5.95 -0.95 -7.33
C GLY A 96 -5.99 -2.46 -7.57
N MET A 97 -6.17 -3.27 -6.52
CA MET A 97 -6.28 -4.73 -6.60
C MET A 97 -7.44 -5.17 -7.51
N ALA A 98 -8.62 -4.54 -7.36
CA ALA A 98 -9.77 -4.82 -8.23
C ALA A 98 -9.49 -4.44 -9.70
N THR A 99 -8.71 -3.38 -9.94
CA THR A 99 -8.30 -2.97 -11.30
C THR A 99 -7.38 -3.99 -11.96
N THR A 100 -6.51 -4.63 -11.20
CA THR A 100 -5.57 -5.67 -11.65
C THR A 100 -6.02 -7.08 -11.23
N ALA A 101 -7.31 -7.32 -11.04
CA ALA A 101 -7.81 -8.64 -10.64
C ALA A 101 -7.34 -9.72 -11.61
N GLY A 102 -6.83 -10.83 -11.07
CA GLY A 102 -6.21 -11.90 -11.84
C GLY A 102 -4.73 -11.70 -12.18
N LEU A 103 -4.13 -10.56 -11.82
CA LEU A 103 -2.71 -10.26 -12.09
C LEU A 103 -1.86 -10.23 -10.81
N ASN A 104 -2.37 -10.74 -9.69
CA ASN A 104 -1.54 -10.83 -8.48
C ASN A 104 -0.62 -12.05 -8.55
N ARG A 105 0.69 -11.81 -8.37
CA ARG A 105 1.70 -12.87 -8.30
C ARG A 105 2.66 -12.61 -7.16
N PHE A 106 2.51 -13.39 -6.11
CA PHE A 106 3.39 -13.30 -4.95
C PHE A 106 4.85 -13.53 -5.31
N GLY A 107 5.72 -12.66 -4.83
CA GLY A 107 7.16 -12.69 -5.07
C GLY A 107 7.60 -11.94 -6.32
N ARG A 108 6.69 -11.49 -7.20
CA ARG A 108 7.03 -10.58 -8.29
C ARG A 108 6.95 -9.14 -7.79
N SER A 109 8.09 -8.55 -7.48
CA SER A 109 8.16 -7.20 -6.94
C SER A 109 7.37 -6.20 -7.79
N ALA A 110 6.59 -5.34 -7.13
CA ALA A 110 5.85 -4.29 -7.83
C ALA A 110 6.79 -3.35 -8.60
N GLY A 111 7.97 -3.03 -8.07
CA GLY A 111 8.97 -2.22 -8.79
C GLY A 111 9.43 -2.89 -10.10
N GLU A 112 9.65 -4.21 -10.09
CA GLU A 112 9.97 -4.97 -11.30
C GLU A 112 8.83 -4.94 -12.30
N ALA A 113 7.60 -5.21 -11.85
CA ALA A 113 6.43 -5.21 -12.72
C ALA A 113 6.19 -3.84 -13.37
N LEU A 114 6.38 -2.74 -12.61
CA LEU A 114 6.25 -1.38 -13.13
C LEU A 114 7.27 -1.07 -14.23
N ALA A 115 8.53 -1.47 -14.05
CA ALA A 115 9.57 -1.29 -15.05
C ALA A 115 9.27 -2.13 -16.31
N THR A 116 8.90 -3.41 -16.14
CA THR A 116 8.55 -4.32 -17.24
C THR A 116 7.32 -3.83 -18.00
N ALA A 117 6.31 -3.30 -17.31
CA ALA A 117 5.14 -2.68 -17.94
C ALA A 117 5.50 -1.46 -18.78
N GLY A 118 6.67 -0.85 -18.60
CA GLY A 118 7.09 0.39 -19.27
C GLY A 118 6.52 1.64 -18.60
N VAL A 119 6.30 1.62 -17.29
CA VAL A 119 6.01 2.84 -16.52
C VAL A 119 7.24 3.74 -16.60
N SER A 120 7.08 4.97 -17.11
CA SER A 120 8.21 5.90 -17.24
C SER A 120 8.74 6.33 -15.87
N GLU A 121 10.04 6.65 -15.80
CA GLU A 121 10.69 7.15 -14.58
C GLU A 121 9.96 8.35 -13.97
N GLN A 122 9.50 9.27 -14.81
CA GLN A 122 8.74 10.43 -14.34
C GLN A 122 7.42 10.03 -13.65
N ARG A 123 6.72 9.02 -14.15
CA ARG A 123 5.48 8.52 -13.54
C ARG A 123 5.78 7.74 -12.27
N PHE A 124 6.84 6.96 -12.28
CA PHE A 124 7.31 6.24 -11.11
C PHE A 124 7.77 7.19 -9.98
N ASP A 125 8.53 8.24 -10.30
CA ASP A 125 8.93 9.27 -9.35
C ASP A 125 7.72 9.99 -8.72
N ARG A 126 6.68 10.30 -9.50
CA ARG A 126 5.43 10.85 -8.95
C ARG A 126 4.78 9.93 -7.93
N LEU A 127 4.71 8.62 -8.22
CA LEU A 127 4.18 7.63 -7.27
C LEU A 127 4.99 7.63 -5.97
N LEU A 128 6.33 7.63 -6.06
CA LEU A 128 7.19 7.59 -4.89
C LEU A 128 7.12 8.84 -4.02
N ARG A 129 6.87 10.02 -4.62
CA ARG A 129 6.79 11.30 -3.90
C ARG A 129 5.38 11.65 -3.44
N ALA A 130 4.38 10.95 -3.94
CA ALA A 130 3.00 11.24 -3.59
C ALA A 130 2.70 10.88 -2.13
N THR A 131 1.78 11.64 -1.54
CA THR A 131 1.25 11.46 -0.18
C THR A 131 -0.25 11.72 -0.16
N GLY A 132 -0.96 11.17 0.82
CA GLY A 132 -2.40 11.36 1.03
C GLY A 132 -3.22 10.99 -0.20
N ALA A 133 -4.24 11.77 -0.50
CA ALA A 133 -5.13 11.53 -1.64
C ALA A 133 -4.38 11.44 -2.98
N ARG A 134 -3.26 12.19 -3.12
CA ARG A 134 -2.43 12.13 -4.32
C ARG A 134 -1.74 10.77 -4.48
N LEU A 135 -1.30 10.14 -3.39
CA LEU A 135 -0.75 8.77 -3.45
C LEU A 135 -1.82 7.79 -3.95
N HIS A 136 -3.06 7.93 -3.49
CA HIS A 136 -4.17 7.09 -3.93
C HIS A 136 -4.45 7.26 -5.44
N ASP A 137 -4.38 8.48 -5.96
CA ASP A 137 -4.57 8.77 -7.40
C ASP A 137 -3.44 8.22 -8.27
N GLU A 138 -2.18 8.39 -7.83
CA GLU A 138 -1.02 7.82 -8.53
C GLU A 138 -1.06 6.28 -8.50
N LEU A 139 -1.44 5.67 -7.38
CA LEU A 139 -1.63 4.22 -7.27
C LEU A 139 -2.67 3.72 -8.28
N ARG A 140 -3.84 4.40 -8.36
CA ARG A 140 -4.88 4.07 -9.32
C ARG A 140 -4.38 4.17 -10.76
N THR A 141 -3.64 5.23 -11.07
CA THR A 141 -3.07 5.48 -12.40
C THR A 141 -2.11 4.37 -12.80
N VAL A 142 -1.23 3.99 -11.88
CA VAL A 142 -0.25 2.93 -12.09
C VAL A 142 -0.95 1.56 -12.21
N ALA A 143 -1.94 1.26 -11.36
CA ALA A 143 -2.71 0.01 -11.44
C ALA A 143 -3.41 -0.15 -12.81
N ARG A 144 -4.04 0.90 -13.33
CA ARG A 144 -4.65 0.89 -14.67
C ARG A 144 -3.62 0.64 -15.77
N PHE A 145 -2.45 1.25 -15.63
CA PHE A 145 -1.39 1.08 -16.62
C PHE A 145 -0.86 -0.36 -16.62
N VAL A 146 -0.57 -0.92 -15.44
CA VAL A 146 -0.14 -2.32 -15.28
C VAL A 146 -1.20 -3.28 -15.84
N ALA A 147 -2.48 -3.05 -15.49
CA ALA A 147 -3.59 -3.85 -16.01
C ALA A 147 -3.67 -3.82 -17.54
N SER A 148 -3.44 -2.65 -18.16
CA SER A 148 -3.46 -2.50 -19.63
C SER A 148 -2.33 -3.26 -20.34
N LYS A 149 -1.27 -3.58 -19.59
CA LYS A 149 -0.12 -4.36 -20.09
C LYS A 149 -0.21 -5.85 -19.74
N GLY A 150 -1.19 -6.25 -18.92
CA GLY A 150 -1.31 -7.62 -18.43
C GLY A 150 -0.16 -8.06 -17.53
N GLU A 151 0.54 -7.11 -16.89
CA GLU A 151 1.68 -7.42 -16.05
C GLU A 151 1.25 -7.88 -14.66
N GLU A 152 1.85 -8.95 -14.19
CA GLU A 152 1.62 -9.49 -12.86
C GLU A 152 2.51 -8.78 -11.82
N LEU A 153 1.98 -8.57 -10.59
CA LEU A 153 2.72 -7.94 -9.49
C LEU A 153 2.29 -8.48 -8.11
N ASP A 154 3.20 -8.39 -7.14
CA ASP A 154 2.88 -8.63 -5.72
C ASP A 154 2.27 -7.36 -5.12
N TRP A 155 0.97 -7.40 -4.85
CA TRP A 155 0.26 -6.27 -4.24
C TRP A 155 0.72 -5.94 -2.82
N THR A 156 1.42 -6.85 -2.15
CA THR A 156 1.97 -6.61 -0.81
C THR A 156 2.89 -5.38 -0.78
N ASP A 157 3.67 -5.15 -1.84
CA ASP A 157 4.60 -4.01 -1.92
C ASP A 157 3.87 -2.66 -1.97
N LEU A 158 2.87 -2.54 -2.85
CA LEU A 158 2.07 -1.32 -3.00
C LEU A 158 1.14 -1.09 -1.81
N ALA A 159 0.55 -2.16 -1.27
CA ALA A 159 -0.25 -2.08 -0.07
C ALA A 159 0.57 -1.59 1.12
N ARG A 160 1.80 -2.10 1.30
CA ARG A 160 2.70 -1.62 2.35
C ARG A 160 2.97 -0.12 2.21
N LEU A 161 3.31 0.35 1.01
CA LEU A 161 3.54 1.79 0.76
C LEU A 161 2.38 2.65 1.23
N VAL A 162 1.14 2.27 0.90
CA VAL A 162 -0.07 3.05 1.20
C VAL A 162 -0.47 2.93 2.67
N LEU A 163 -0.47 1.71 3.21
CA LEU A 163 -0.96 1.45 4.57
C LEU A 163 -0.02 2.00 5.65
N THR A 164 1.27 2.09 5.36
CA THR A 164 2.27 2.63 6.31
C THR A 164 2.65 4.07 6.02
N GLU A 165 1.90 4.77 5.17
CA GLU A 165 2.17 6.16 4.83
C GLU A 165 2.34 7.04 6.08
N GLY A 166 3.35 7.91 6.06
CA GLY A 166 3.69 8.78 7.19
C GLY A 166 4.59 8.13 8.25
N THR A 167 5.08 6.91 8.01
CA THR A 167 6.00 6.20 8.90
C THR A 167 7.31 5.84 8.20
N ASP A 168 8.34 5.46 8.97
CA ASP A 168 9.61 4.95 8.43
C ASP A 168 9.42 3.69 7.58
N ALA A 169 8.40 2.89 7.86
CA ALA A 169 8.06 1.72 7.06
C ALA A 169 7.66 2.08 5.62
N ALA A 170 6.99 3.23 5.41
CA ALA A 170 6.71 3.73 4.07
C ALA A 170 7.98 4.13 3.33
N GLU A 171 8.95 4.75 4.01
CA GLU A 171 10.24 5.10 3.41
C GLU A 171 11.03 3.86 3.01
N LEU A 172 11.01 2.81 3.82
CA LEU A 172 11.59 1.52 3.47
C LEU A 172 10.90 0.90 2.25
N ALA A 173 9.57 0.97 2.18
CA ALA A 173 8.80 0.50 1.03
C ALA A 173 9.15 1.28 -0.26
N ARG A 174 9.25 2.62 -0.18
CA ARG A 174 9.69 3.46 -1.32
C ARG A 174 11.06 3.06 -1.83
N ARG A 175 12.03 2.89 -0.93
CA ARG A 175 13.40 2.47 -1.28
C ARG A 175 13.43 1.07 -1.89
N ALA A 176 12.62 0.13 -1.39
CA ALA A 176 12.54 -1.22 -1.93
C ALA A 176 11.96 -1.21 -3.36
N LEU A 177 10.87 -0.48 -3.59
CA LEU A 177 10.28 -0.26 -4.90
C LEU A 177 11.27 0.38 -5.88
N ALA A 178 11.95 1.46 -5.46
CA ALA A 178 12.93 2.14 -6.29
C ALA A 178 14.07 1.21 -6.70
N ARG A 179 14.61 0.46 -5.73
CA ARG A 179 15.73 -0.47 -5.99
C ARG A 179 15.37 -1.54 -7.01
N THR A 180 14.17 -2.11 -6.92
CA THR A 180 13.73 -3.16 -7.86
C THR A 180 13.36 -2.59 -9.22
N TYR A 181 12.72 -1.41 -9.26
CA TYR A 181 12.39 -0.71 -10.50
C TYR A 181 13.64 -0.36 -11.31
N TYR A 182 14.59 0.37 -10.72
CA TYR A 182 15.80 0.82 -11.44
C TYR A 182 16.74 -0.34 -11.81
N ARG A 183 16.82 -1.37 -10.98
CA ARG A 183 17.56 -2.59 -11.35
C ARG A 183 16.96 -3.26 -12.59
N THR A 184 15.65 -3.32 -12.69
CA THR A 184 14.97 -3.92 -13.83
C THR A 184 15.07 -3.04 -15.05
N LEU A 185 14.88 -1.72 -14.91
CA LEU A 185 15.05 -0.76 -16.00
C LEU A 185 16.44 -0.87 -16.64
N HIS A 186 17.49 -0.82 -15.82
CA HIS A 186 18.88 -0.98 -16.29
C HIS A 186 19.09 -2.30 -17.06
N ARG A 187 18.50 -3.39 -16.60
CA ARG A 187 18.57 -4.69 -17.26
C ARG A 187 17.91 -4.67 -18.64
N LEU A 188 16.74 -4.00 -18.76
CA LEU A 188 16.00 -3.87 -20.01
C LEU A 188 16.71 -3.00 -21.05
N GLU A 189 17.46 -1.98 -20.61
CA GLU A 189 18.23 -1.09 -21.48
C GLU A 189 19.52 -1.74 -22.00
N THR A 190 20.02 -2.78 -21.33
CA THR A 190 21.28 -3.46 -21.68
C THR A 190 21.09 -4.76 -22.45
N THR A 191 19.85 -5.13 -22.76
CA THR A 191 19.47 -6.34 -23.53
C THR A 191 19.03 -6.00 -24.94
#